data_ecca60007a3f37ed44f4014bb2947759
#
_entry.id   ecca60007a3f37ed44f4014bb2947759
#
_cell.length_a   1.000
_cell.length_b   1.000
_cell.length_c   1.000
_cell.angle_alpha   90.00
_cell.angle_beta   90.00
_cell.angle_gamma   90.00
#
_symmetry.space_group_name_H-M   'P 1'
#
loop_
_entity.id
_entity.type
_entity.pdbx_description
1 polymer ?
#
loop_
_entity_poly.entity_id
_entity_poly.type
_entity_poly.pdbx_seq_one_letter_code
_entity_poly.pdbx_strand_id
1 'polypeptide(L)'
;MTEHGRPATTVRVTRLVHRGLTVRISTLGTPGDRAFVLVPGIGVSSDYFERLAPRLDAHGTVHALDLPGFAGVRHPGRALEIREYADLVGAAIDELGLDDPVLVGHSMGTQVVADLAARRPGISALVLIGPVVDPSARSVPVAALRFLRSSWHEPRRIQVLAVRAYLVCGVRWFLRVLPRMMRYPIEARLPAIRASALVIRGEHDAVAPRAWVEEMGRLLPRARLWEIPGAAHSVMHDHADEVARLCLAHLEHPPSEGSTTEDASAELRRFPEGEEHPDEEHADFAPTVGDSIRALRAQVAEGVAILRGDDAAIGRAKTAHAEAMADAAERARR
;
A
#
# COMPACT_ATOMS: atom_id res chain seq x y z
N MET A 1 -9.80 32.32 -16.08
CA MET A 1 -10.00 30.90 -15.66
C MET A 1 -9.44 30.83 -14.26
N THR A 2 -10.31 30.69 -13.26
CA THR A 2 -9.99 30.78 -11.85
C THR A 2 -9.34 29.46 -11.43
N GLU A 3 -8.09 29.53 -10.94
CA GLU A 3 -7.42 28.46 -10.21
C GLU A 3 -8.28 28.05 -9.01
N HIS A 4 -9.00 26.96 -9.14
CA HIS A 4 -9.64 26.35 -7.98
C HIS A 4 -8.51 25.60 -7.24
N GLY A 5 -7.98 26.24 -6.19
CA GLY A 5 -7.10 25.59 -5.25
C GLY A 5 -7.78 24.31 -4.77
N ARG A 6 -7.10 23.17 -4.89
CA ARG A 6 -7.59 21.87 -4.40
C ARG A 6 -7.88 22.02 -2.90
N PRO A 7 -9.08 21.67 -2.42
CA PRO A 7 -9.36 21.77 -0.98
C PRO A 7 -8.35 20.94 -0.20
N ALA A 8 -7.89 21.49 0.92
CA ALA A 8 -6.95 20.80 1.79
C ALA A 8 -7.47 19.39 2.10
N THR A 9 -6.65 18.37 1.84
CA THR A 9 -7.02 16.95 2.04
C THR A 9 -7.19 16.67 3.53
N THR A 10 -8.41 16.69 4.04
CA THR A 10 -8.70 16.37 5.44
C THR A 10 -8.68 14.86 5.65
N VAL A 11 -7.83 14.38 6.55
CA VAL A 11 -7.77 12.98 6.95
C VAL A 11 -8.68 12.74 8.16
N ARG A 12 -9.71 11.93 7.99
CA ARG A 12 -10.58 11.48 9.07
C ARG A 12 -10.12 10.10 9.55
N VAL A 13 -9.92 9.96 10.86
CA VAL A 13 -9.55 8.68 11.48
C VAL A 13 -10.71 8.10 12.26
N THR A 14 -11.03 6.84 11.99
CA THR A 14 -12.07 6.07 12.69
C THR A 14 -11.53 4.71 13.12
N ARG A 15 -12.22 4.01 14.01
CA ARG A 15 -11.90 2.65 14.44
C ARG A 15 -13.08 1.74 14.21
N LEU A 16 -12.80 0.58 13.61
CA LEU A 16 -13.69 -0.56 13.61
C LEU A 16 -13.24 -1.55 14.70
N VAL A 17 -14.19 -2.06 15.49
CA VAL A 17 -13.95 -3.19 16.38
C VAL A 17 -14.75 -4.38 15.87
N HIS A 18 -14.06 -5.40 15.37
CA HIS A 18 -14.66 -6.63 14.89
C HIS A 18 -14.10 -7.82 15.66
N ARG A 19 -14.96 -8.61 16.32
CA ARG A 19 -14.59 -9.77 17.15
C ARG A 19 -13.50 -9.47 18.19
N GLY A 20 -13.56 -8.28 18.81
CA GLY A 20 -12.58 -7.82 19.80
C GLY A 20 -11.22 -7.36 19.24
N LEU A 21 -11.08 -7.33 17.92
CA LEU A 21 -9.90 -6.81 17.21
C LEU A 21 -10.20 -5.43 16.65
N THR A 22 -9.24 -4.53 16.74
CA THR A 22 -9.39 -3.14 16.27
C THR A 22 -8.63 -2.94 14.97
N VAL A 23 -9.30 -2.33 13.98
CA VAL A 23 -8.70 -1.76 12.78
C VAL A 23 -8.86 -0.25 12.85
N ARG A 24 -7.79 0.51 12.62
CA ARG A 24 -7.86 1.96 12.46
C ARG A 24 -7.93 2.27 10.97
N ILE A 25 -8.82 3.19 10.60
CA ILE A 25 -9.11 3.54 9.22
C ILE A 25 -8.84 5.03 9.05
N SER A 26 -7.90 5.39 8.20
CA SER A 26 -7.64 6.77 7.77
C SER A 26 -8.33 6.99 6.44
N THR A 27 -9.31 7.89 6.40
CA THR A 27 -10.13 8.17 5.22
C THR A 27 -9.78 9.55 4.66
N LEU A 28 -9.50 9.59 3.34
CA LEU A 28 -9.21 10.81 2.56
C LEU A 28 -10.19 10.90 1.38
N GLY A 29 -10.34 12.11 0.84
CA GLY A 29 -11.15 12.37 -0.34
C GLY A 29 -12.64 12.54 0.00
N THR A 30 -13.41 12.73 -1.05
CA THR A 30 -14.88 12.90 -0.97
C THR A 30 -15.58 11.65 -1.50
N PRO A 31 -16.80 11.36 -1.00
CA PRO A 31 -17.61 10.30 -1.59
C PRO A 31 -17.75 10.49 -3.11
N GLY A 32 -17.50 9.43 -3.85
CA GLY A 32 -17.56 9.38 -5.31
C GLY A 32 -17.90 7.95 -5.76
N ASP A 33 -17.87 7.72 -7.05
CA ASP A 33 -18.25 6.44 -7.66
C ASP A 33 -17.26 5.29 -7.36
N ARG A 34 -16.09 5.62 -6.81
CA ARG A 34 -15.04 4.63 -6.49
C ARG A 34 -14.57 4.78 -5.04
N ALA A 35 -14.20 3.67 -4.46
CA ALA A 35 -13.51 3.62 -3.18
C ALA A 35 -12.24 2.76 -3.31
N PHE A 36 -11.16 3.19 -2.65
CA PHE A 36 -9.89 2.47 -2.59
C PHE A 36 -9.64 2.02 -1.15
N VAL A 37 -9.35 0.75 -0.96
CA VAL A 37 -8.98 0.20 0.35
C VAL A 37 -7.52 -0.23 0.31
N LEU A 38 -6.66 0.47 1.06
CA LEU A 38 -5.22 0.29 1.05
C LEU A 38 -4.78 -0.49 2.27
N VAL A 39 -4.09 -1.62 2.04
CA VAL A 39 -3.66 -2.55 3.09
C VAL A 39 -2.13 -2.64 3.09
N PRO A 40 -1.47 -2.18 4.18
CA PRO A 40 -0.02 -2.12 4.26
C PRO A 40 0.64 -3.48 4.54
N GLY A 41 1.96 -3.50 4.48
CA GLY A 41 2.80 -4.64 4.77
C GLY A 41 2.92 -4.97 6.26
N ILE A 42 3.72 -6.00 6.55
CA ILE A 42 3.99 -6.43 7.92
C ILE A 42 4.74 -5.34 8.71
N GLY A 43 4.23 -4.99 9.88
CA GLY A 43 4.90 -4.09 10.82
C GLY A 43 4.83 -2.60 10.45
N VAL A 44 4.24 -2.25 9.32
CA VAL A 44 4.16 -0.86 8.85
C VAL A 44 2.75 -0.29 8.99
N SER A 45 2.60 1.02 8.76
CA SER A 45 1.36 1.77 8.91
C SER A 45 0.79 2.20 7.56
N SER A 46 -0.42 2.75 7.61
CA SER A 46 -1.05 3.46 6.50
C SER A 46 -0.21 4.64 5.96
N ASP A 47 0.78 5.14 6.74
CA ASP A 47 1.70 6.20 6.34
C ASP A 47 2.57 5.81 5.12
N TYR A 48 2.75 4.50 4.88
CA TYR A 48 3.42 4.03 3.66
C TYR A 48 2.68 4.42 2.37
N PHE A 49 1.40 4.77 2.48
CA PHE A 49 0.59 5.27 1.38
C PHE A 49 0.43 6.79 1.38
N GLU A 50 1.17 7.52 2.23
CA GLU A 50 1.05 8.98 2.38
C GLU A 50 1.21 9.77 1.07
N ARG A 51 1.94 9.20 0.10
CA ARG A 51 2.11 9.77 -1.23
C ARG A 51 1.12 9.25 -2.26
N LEU A 52 0.78 7.96 -2.21
CA LEU A 52 -0.16 7.34 -3.14
C LEU A 52 -1.62 7.77 -2.85
N ALA A 53 -2.02 7.78 -1.57
CA ALA A 53 -3.40 8.07 -1.20
C ALA A 53 -3.91 9.42 -1.70
N PRO A 54 -3.16 10.56 -1.62
CA PRO A 54 -3.59 11.85 -2.18
C PRO A 54 -3.69 11.87 -3.71
N ARG A 55 -3.11 10.93 -4.41
CA ARG A 55 -3.21 10.81 -5.87
C ARG A 55 -4.46 10.05 -6.29
N LEU A 56 -4.87 9.10 -5.47
CA LEU A 56 -6.09 8.34 -5.68
C LEU A 56 -7.34 9.08 -5.19
N ASP A 57 -7.24 9.96 -4.18
CA ASP A 57 -8.38 10.67 -3.59
C ASP A 57 -9.06 11.65 -4.55
N ALA A 58 -8.36 12.05 -5.62
CA ALA A 58 -8.95 12.81 -6.73
C ALA A 58 -9.96 11.99 -7.56
N HIS A 59 -9.91 10.66 -7.45
CA HIS A 59 -10.69 9.72 -8.24
C HIS A 59 -11.68 8.91 -7.41
N GLY A 60 -11.74 9.17 -6.10
CA GLY A 60 -12.66 8.51 -5.19
C GLY A 60 -12.18 8.55 -3.74
N THR A 61 -12.98 7.98 -2.84
CA THR A 61 -12.62 7.94 -1.42
C THR A 61 -11.52 6.89 -1.18
N VAL A 62 -10.50 7.26 -0.41
CA VAL A 62 -9.39 6.37 -0.04
C VAL A 62 -9.47 6.02 1.44
N HIS A 63 -9.45 4.73 1.75
CA HIS A 63 -9.46 4.17 3.10
C HIS A 63 -8.16 3.40 3.34
N ALA A 64 -7.19 4.00 4.02
CA ALA A 64 -5.93 3.35 4.37
C ALA A 64 -6.04 2.73 5.76
N LEU A 65 -5.76 1.42 5.85
CA LEU A 65 -6.00 0.63 7.05
C LEU A 65 -4.72 0.45 7.88
N ASP A 66 -4.84 0.56 9.20
CA ASP A 66 -3.84 0.09 10.15
C ASP A 66 -4.38 -1.16 10.85
N LEU A 67 -3.69 -2.26 10.66
CA LEU A 67 -4.14 -3.57 11.12
C LEU A 67 -3.76 -3.83 12.59
N PRO A 68 -4.48 -4.76 13.29
CA PRO A 68 -4.18 -5.09 14.69
C PRO A 68 -2.72 -5.51 14.90
N GLY A 69 -2.07 -4.86 15.85
CA GLY A 69 -0.67 -5.10 16.20
C GLY A 69 0.33 -4.25 15.43
N PHE A 70 -0.11 -3.43 14.48
CA PHE A 70 0.73 -2.52 13.71
C PHE A 70 0.34 -1.07 13.95
N ALA A 71 1.22 -0.12 13.60
CA ALA A 71 0.93 1.31 13.66
C ALA A 71 0.37 1.81 15.03
N GLY A 72 0.73 1.17 16.13
CA GLY A 72 0.20 1.48 17.45
C GLY A 72 -1.25 1.01 17.71
N VAL A 73 -1.84 0.26 16.79
CA VAL A 73 -3.10 -0.45 17.06
C VAL A 73 -2.82 -1.61 18.03
N ARG A 74 -3.72 -1.81 19.01
CA ARG A 74 -3.53 -2.80 20.07
C ARG A 74 -3.16 -4.17 19.51
N HIS A 75 -2.13 -4.77 20.10
CA HIS A 75 -1.73 -6.14 19.77
C HIS A 75 -2.83 -7.13 20.16
N PRO A 76 -3.21 -8.06 19.27
CA PRO A 76 -4.01 -9.22 19.63
C PRO A 76 -3.31 -10.08 20.67
N GLY A 77 -4.05 -10.91 21.40
CA GLY A 77 -3.48 -11.86 22.36
C GLY A 77 -2.57 -12.93 21.73
N ARG A 78 -2.72 -13.16 20.40
CA ARG A 78 -1.90 -14.07 19.58
C ARG A 78 -1.65 -13.46 18.21
N ALA A 79 -0.64 -13.97 17.50
CA ALA A 79 -0.45 -13.62 16.10
C ALA A 79 -1.64 -14.13 15.25
N LEU A 80 -2.15 -13.26 14.39
CA LEU A 80 -3.23 -13.58 13.48
C LEU A 80 -2.68 -14.26 12.22
N GLU A 81 -3.50 -15.12 11.62
CA GLU A 81 -3.26 -15.67 10.29
C GLU A 81 -3.61 -14.63 9.21
N ILE A 82 -3.07 -14.76 8.00
CA ILE A 82 -3.38 -13.85 6.87
C ILE A 82 -4.89 -13.79 6.61
N ARG A 83 -5.56 -14.93 6.67
CA ARG A 83 -7.01 -15.01 6.51
C ARG A 83 -7.78 -14.18 7.55
N GLU A 84 -7.31 -14.12 8.80
CA GLU A 84 -7.96 -13.34 9.84
C GLU A 84 -7.79 -11.82 9.59
N TYR A 85 -6.62 -11.40 9.08
CA TYR A 85 -6.44 -10.04 8.59
C TYR A 85 -7.37 -9.73 7.41
N ALA A 86 -7.52 -10.66 6.47
CA ALA A 86 -8.44 -10.52 5.34
C ALA A 86 -9.92 -10.41 5.80
N ASP A 87 -10.33 -11.18 6.81
CA ASP A 87 -11.66 -11.09 7.40
C ASP A 87 -11.90 -9.71 8.05
N LEU A 88 -10.88 -9.12 8.68
CA LEU A 88 -10.95 -7.75 9.23
C LEU A 88 -11.06 -6.68 8.15
N VAL A 89 -10.34 -6.83 7.03
CA VAL A 89 -10.48 -5.94 5.88
C VAL A 89 -11.87 -6.04 5.28
N GLY A 90 -12.40 -7.27 5.15
CA GLY A 90 -13.78 -7.51 4.71
C GLY A 90 -14.81 -6.84 5.62
N ALA A 91 -14.64 -6.96 6.95
CA ALA A 91 -15.52 -6.31 7.92
C ALA A 91 -15.43 -4.77 7.84
N ALA A 92 -14.25 -4.21 7.54
CA ALA A 92 -14.10 -2.77 7.34
C ALA A 92 -14.83 -2.29 6.07
N ILE A 93 -14.78 -3.06 4.98
CA ILE A 93 -15.53 -2.79 3.75
C ILE A 93 -17.03 -2.79 4.02
N ASP A 94 -17.53 -3.79 4.75
CA ASP A 94 -18.94 -3.92 5.08
C ASP A 94 -19.42 -2.78 5.99
N GLU A 95 -18.64 -2.40 7.02
CA GLU A 95 -18.93 -1.28 7.91
C GLU A 95 -18.95 0.08 7.21
N LEU A 96 -18.07 0.25 6.22
CA LEU A 96 -18.00 1.46 5.40
C LEU A 96 -19.08 1.50 4.31
N GLY A 97 -19.85 0.42 4.11
CA GLY A 97 -20.89 0.32 3.09
C GLY A 97 -20.33 0.34 1.67
N LEU A 98 -19.14 -0.24 1.45
CA LEU A 98 -18.50 -0.25 0.13
C LEU A 98 -18.90 -1.52 -0.63
N ASP A 99 -19.54 -1.36 -1.80
CA ASP A 99 -20.01 -2.50 -2.60
C ASP A 99 -18.86 -3.18 -3.36
N ASP A 100 -18.10 -2.43 -4.15
CA ASP A 100 -17.01 -2.93 -5.00
C ASP A 100 -15.78 -2.00 -4.91
N PRO A 101 -15.08 -1.98 -3.76
CA PRO A 101 -13.89 -1.16 -3.63
C PRO A 101 -12.70 -1.77 -4.37
N VAL A 102 -11.83 -0.91 -4.89
CA VAL A 102 -10.52 -1.30 -5.39
C VAL A 102 -9.62 -1.69 -4.22
N LEU A 103 -9.19 -2.95 -4.18
CA LEU A 103 -8.29 -3.43 -3.12
C LEU A 103 -6.83 -3.20 -3.53
N VAL A 104 -6.09 -2.47 -2.71
CA VAL A 104 -4.67 -2.20 -2.93
C VAL A 104 -3.88 -2.79 -1.78
N GLY A 105 -3.07 -3.80 -2.05
CA GLY A 105 -2.20 -4.43 -1.04
C GLY A 105 -0.73 -4.16 -1.33
N HIS A 106 0.06 -3.85 -0.29
CA HIS A 106 1.51 -3.77 -0.37
C HIS A 106 2.16 -4.87 0.48
N SER A 107 3.18 -5.55 -0.07
CA SER A 107 3.96 -6.57 0.67
C SER A 107 3.04 -7.63 1.31
N MET A 108 3.05 -7.85 2.63
CA MET A 108 2.09 -8.74 3.31
C MET A 108 0.62 -8.38 2.99
N GLY A 109 0.32 -7.10 2.79
CA GLY A 109 -1.02 -6.64 2.39
C GLY A 109 -1.50 -7.30 1.10
N THR A 110 -0.60 -7.68 0.18
CA THR A 110 -0.96 -8.41 -1.04
C THR A 110 -1.57 -9.78 -0.74
N GLN A 111 -1.04 -10.48 0.27
CA GLN A 111 -1.61 -11.76 0.73
C GLN A 111 -3.01 -11.57 1.32
N VAL A 112 -3.18 -10.48 2.10
CA VAL A 112 -4.46 -10.14 2.76
C VAL A 112 -5.54 -9.84 1.73
N VAL A 113 -5.26 -8.94 0.77
CA VAL A 113 -6.24 -8.58 -0.25
C VAL A 113 -6.49 -9.70 -1.26
N ALA A 114 -5.49 -10.52 -1.57
CA ALA A 114 -5.64 -11.70 -2.43
C ALA A 114 -6.52 -12.78 -1.77
N ASP A 115 -6.34 -13.06 -0.46
CA ASP A 115 -7.22 -13.98 0.28
C ASP A 115 -8.67 -13.49 0.30
N LEU A 116 -8.87 -12.19 0.51
CA LEU A 116 -10.19 -11.60 0.51
C LEU A 116 -10.84 -11.67 -0.87
N ALA A 117 -10.14 -11.25 -1.93
CA ALA A 117 -10.66 -11.26 -3.30
C ALA A 117 -11.00 -12.68 -3.80
N ALA A 118 -10.19 -13.68 -3.43
CA ALA A 118 -10.47 -15.07 -3.77
C ALA A 118 -11.76 -15.62 -3.11
N ARG A 119 -12.20 -15.03 -2.00
CA ARG A 119 -13.41 -15.44 -1.25
C ARG A 119 -14.60 -14.50 -1.45
N ARG A 120 -14.38 -13.32 -2.06
CA ARG A 120 -15.41 -12.29 -2.27
C ARG A 120 -15.51 -11.94 -3.76
N PRO A 121 -16.29 -12.71 -4.54
CA PRO A 121 -16.37 -12.54 -6.00
C PRO A 121 -16.92 -11.19 -6.47
N GLY A 122 -17.53 -10.39 -5.56
CA GLY A 122 -18.00 -9.04 -5.84
C GLY A 122 -16.89 -7.99 -5.97
N ILE A 123 -15.65 -8.32 -5.59
CA ILE A 123 -14.50 -7.44 -5.83
C ILE A 123 -14.08 -7.57 -7.30
N SER A 124 -14.13 -6.45 -8.04
CA SER A 124 -13.81 -6.42 -9.48
C SER A 124 -12.37 -6.05 -9.79
N ALA A 125 -11.68 -5.32 -8.90
CA ALA A 125 -10.34 -4.79 -9.12
C ALA A 125 -9.39 -5.01 -7.92
N LEU A 126 -8.17 -5.44 -8.22
CA LEU A 126 -7.13 -5.80 -7.26
C LEU A 126 -5.78 -5.24 -7.70
N VAL A 127 -5.08 -4.54 -6.82
CA VAL A 127 -3.72 -4.03 -7.05
C VAL A 127 -2.76 -4.66 -6.03
N LEU A 128 -1.75 -5.35 -6.53
CA LEU A 128 -0.76 -6.08 -5.75
C LEU A 128 0.62 -5.43 -5.94
N ILE A 129 1.10 -4.71 -4.94
CA ILE A 129 2.35 -3.95 -4.98
C ILE A 129 3.43 -4.69 -4.17
N GLY A 130 4.55 -5.04 -4.79
CA GLY A 130 5.64 -5.77 -4.14
C GLY A 130 5.18 -7.07 -3.48
N PRO A 131 4.54 -8.00 -4.23
CA PRO A 131 3.86 -9.15 -3.63
C PRO A 131 4.81 -10.14 -2.99
N VAL A 132 4.48 -10.57 -1.77
CA VAL A 132 5.20 -11.59 -0.98
C VAL A 132 4.28 -12.79 -0.70
N VAL A 133 4.77 -13.99 -0.50
CA VAL A 133 6.15 -14.49 -0.44
C VAL A 133 6.37 -15.34 -1.68
N ASP A 134 7.55 -15.20 -2.31
CA ASP A 134 7.98 -16.12 -3.36
C ASP A 134 8.03 -17.58 -2.81
N PRO A 135 7.23 -18.50 -3.38
CA PRO A 135 7.17 -19.88 -2.90
C PRO A 135 8.52 -20.61 -2.92
N SER A 136 9.41 -20.23 -3.85
CA SER A 136 10.74 -20.86 -3.99
C SER A 136 11.70 -20.49 -2.85
N ALA A 137 11.37 -19.48 -2.03
CA ALA A 137 12.26 -18.92 -1.03
C ALA A 137 11.58 -18.66 0.33
N ARG A 138 10.71 -19.58 0.75
CA ARG A 138 9.98 -19.53 2.04
C ARG A 138 10.85 -19.82 3.24
N SER A 139 12.01 -19.19 3.35
CA SER A 139 12.85 -19.27 4.53
C SER A 139 13.14 -17.88 5.10
N VAL A 140 13.09 -17.75 6.42
CA VAL A 140 13.31 -16.46 7.10
C VAL A 140 14.69 -15.87 6.79
N PRO A 141 15.79 -16.64 6.76
CA PRO A 141 17.10 -16.10 6.38
C PRO A 141 17.13 -15.54 4.95
N VAL A 142 16.52 -16.24 3.98
CA VAL A 142 16.46 -15.78 2.59
C VAL A 142 15.59 -14.52 2.48
N ALA A 143 14.43 -14.49 3.15
CA ALA A 143 13.57 -13.32 3.19
C ALA A 143 14.27 -12.11 3.80
N ALA A 144 15.03 -12.29 4.90
CA ALA A 144 15.81 -11.25 5.53
C ALA A 144 16.91 -10.71 4.60
N LEU A 145 17.63 -11.60 3.90
CA LEU A 145 18.65 -11.21 2.93
C LEU A 145 18.06 -10.41 1.75
N ARG A 146 16.93 -10.88 1.21
CA ARG A 146 16.21 -10.18 0.13
C ARG A 146 15.72 -8.82 0.59
N PHE A 147 15.16 -8.74 1.80
CA PHE A 147 14.72 -7.48 2.39
C PHE A 147 15.88 -6.49 2.57
N LEU A 148 17.02 -6.93 3.12
CA LEU A 148 18.21 -6.09 3.25
C LEU A 148 18.72 -5.60 1.89
N ARG A 149 18.74 -6.49 0.89
CA ARG A 149 19.15 -6.13 -0.47
C ARG A 149 18.22 -5.08 -1.09
N SER A 150 16.91 -5.23 -0.92
CA SER A 150 15.92 -4.26 -1.39
C SER A 150 16.07 -2.93 -0.66
N SER A 151 16.26 -2.97 0.68
CA SER A 151 16.41 -1.78 1.53
C SER A 151 17.61 -0.91 1.16
N TRP A 152 18.65 -1.45 0.53
CA TRP A 152 19.80 -0.66 0.07
C TRP A 152 19.47 0.27 -1.09
N HIS A 153 18.43 -0.04 -1.85
CA HIS A 153 17.94 0.80 -2.96
C HIS A 153 16.77 1.71 -2.53
N GLU A 154 16.31 1.57 -1.26
CA GLU A 154 15.28 2.46 -0.72
C GLU A 154 15.87 3.83 -0.36
N PRO A 155 15.18 4.93 -0.67
CA PRO A 155 15.57 6.26 -0.21
C PRO A 155 15.66 6.33 1.32
N ARG A 156 16.55 7.19 1.82
CA ARG A 156 16.77 7.38 3.27
C ARG A 156 15.48 7.67 4.04
N ARG A 157 14.56 8.40 3.42
CA ARG A 157 13.25 8.72 4.02
C ARG A 157 12.46 7.46 4.33
N ILE A 158 12.38 6.52 3.38
CA ILE A 158 11.70 5.23 3.56
C ILE A 158 12.39 4.39 4.61
N GLN A 159 13.73 4.37 4.63
CA GLN A 159 14.47 3.65 5.65
C GLN A 159 14.12 4.16 7.05
N VAL A 160 14.01 5.49 7.25
CA VAL A 160 13.60 6.11 8.51
C VAL A 160 12.15 5.77 8.86
N LEU A 161 11.25 5.83 7.88
CA LEU A 161 9.84 5.48 8.06
C LEU A 161 9.68 4.00 8.47
N ALA A 162 10.45 3.10 7.83
CA ALA A 162 10.47 1.68 8.15
C ALA A 162 10.98 1.42 9.58
N VAL A 163 12.11 2.02 9.95
CA VAL A 163 12.66 1.88 11.31
C VAL A 163 11.66 2.36 12.36
N ARG A 164 11.05 3.53 12.14
CA ARG A 164 10.00 4.05 13.04
C ARG A 164 8.83 3.08 13.15
N ALA A 165 8.33 2.57 12.02
CA ALA A 165 7.20 1.65 12.00
C ALA A 165 7.50 0.35 12.76
N TYR A 166 8.69 -0.23 12.55
CA TYR A 166 9.11 -1.44 13.27
C TYR A 166 9.32 -1.22 14.76
N LEU A 167 9.78 -0.04 15.18
CA LEU A 167 9.88 0.33 16.62
C LEU A 167 8.49 0.44 17.23
N VAL A 168 7.54 1.07 16.56
CA VAL A 168 6.13 1.20 17.00
C VAL A 168 5.41 -0.14 17.02
N CYS A 169 5.65 -0.99 16.01
CA CYS A 169 5.14 -2.36 15.94
C CYS A 169 5.68 -3.22 17.09
N GLY A 170 6.95 -3.01 17.44
CA GLY A 170 7.70 -3.84 18.37
C GLY A 170 8.25 -5.12 17.74
N VAL A 171 9.57 -5.30 17.84
CA VAL A 171 10.31 -6.42 17.21
C VAL A 171 9.73 -7.79 17.60
N ARG A 172 9.33 -7.94 18.87
CA ARG A 172 8.74 -9.21 19.37
C ARG A 172 7.42 -9.56 18.67
N TRP A 173 6.60 -8.54 18.36
CA TRP A 173 5.34 -8.75 17.65
C TRP A 173 5.60 -9.06 16.18
N PHE A 174 6.47 -8.28 15.54
CA PHE A 174 6.91 -8.54 14.16
C PHE A 174 7.36 -9.99 13.98
N LEU A 175 8.24 -10.50 14.86
CA LEU A 175 8.75 -11.87 14.81
C LEU A 175 7.66 -12.93 15.09
N ARG A 176 6.55 -12.59 15.74
CA ARG A 176 5.40 -13.49 15.91
C ARG A 176 4.54 -13.59 14.65
N VAL A 177 4.40 -12.49 13.90
CA VAL A 177 3.58 -12.44 12.69
C VAL A 177 4.34 -12.96 11.47
N LEU A 178 5.64 -12.70 11.38
CA LEU A 178 6.49 -13.11 10.25
C LEU A 178 6.30 -14.57 9.82
N PRO A 179 6.28 -15.58 10.70
CA PRO A 179 6.04 -16.97 10.30
C PRO A 179 4.65 -17.20 9.66
N ARG A 180 3.64 -16.41 10.03
CA ARG A 180 2.29 -16.49 9.45
C ARG A 180 2.30 -15.99 8.00
N MET A 181 2.95 -14.87 7.77
CA MET A 181 3.20 -14.33 6.43
C MET A 181 4.00 -15.32 5.56
N MET A 182 5.10 -15.87 6.10
CA MET A 182 5.99 -16.76 5.35
C MET A 182 5.33 -18.10 4.95
N ARG A 183 4.41 -18.61 5.76
CA ARG A 183 3.74 -19.90 5.49
C ARG A 183 2.49 -19.78 4.64
N TYR A 184 1.97 -18.57 4.47
CA TYR A 184 0.73 -18.37 3.73
C TYR A 184 0.91 -18.70 2.24
N PRO A 185 0.13 -19.67 1.69
CA PRO A 185 0.26 -20.10 0.30
C PRO A 185 -0.55 -19.19 -0.63
N ILE A 186 -0.06 -17.97 -0.88
CA ILE A 186 -0.75 -17.00 -1.75
C ILE A 186 -0.98 -17.60 -3.15
N GLU A 187 -0.02 -18.36 -3.69
CA GLU A 187 -0.11 -19.00 -5.00
C GLU A 187 -1.33 -19.93 -5.14
N ALA A 188 -1.76 -20.54 -4.05
CA ALA A 188 -2.96 -21.38 -4.05
C ALA A 188 -4.27 -20.56 -4.11
N ARG A 189 -4.22 -19.27 -3.88
CA ARG A 189 -5.39 -18.38 -3.92
C ARG A 189 -5.57 -17.69 -5.26
N LEU A 190 -4.47 -17.40 -5.96
CA LEU A 190 -4.48 -16.62 -7.20
C LEU A 190 -5.44 -17.17 -8.28
N PRO A 191 -5.53 -18.50 -8.54
CA PRO A 191 -6.44 -19.02 -9.55
C PRO A 191 -7.93 -18.82 -9.24
N ALA A 192 -8.30 -18.58 -7.98
CA ALA A 192 -9.68 -18.33 -7.54
C ALA A 192 -10.09 -16.86 -7.62
N ILE A 193 -9.16 -15.94 -7.89
CA ILE A 193 -9.43 -14.50 -7.95
C ILE A 193 -10.09 -14.16 -9.27
N ARG A 194 -11.34 -13.67 -9.20
CA ARG A 194 -12.10 -13.20 -10.37
C ARG A 194 -11.84 -11.73 -10.70
N ALA A 195 -11.35 -10.98 -9.74
CA ALA A 195 -10.97 -9.59 -9.91
C ALA A 195 -9.92 -9.43 -11.02
N SER A 196 -9.99 -8.32 -11.75
CA SER A 196 -8.90 -7.88 -12.62
C SER A 196 -7.72 -7.45 -11.74
N ALA A 197 -6.57 -8.09 -11.88
CA ALA A 197 -5.41 -7.87 -11.04
C ALA A 197 -4.33 -7.04 -11.76
N LEU A 198 -3.85 -5.99 -11.09
CA LEU A 198 -2.65 -5.26 -11.46
C LEU A 198 -1.54 -5.65 -10.50
N VAL A 199 -0.42 -6.17 -11.01
CA VAL A 199 0.74 -6.53 -10.20
C VAL A 199 1.88 -5.59 -10.53
N ILE A 200 2.40 -4.90 -9.52
CA ILE A 200 3.47 -3.90 -9.66
C ILE A 200 4.66 -4.31 -8.79
N ARG A 201 5.86 -4.24 -9.36
CA ARG A 201 7.12 -4.37 -8.62
C ARG A 201 8.09 -3.25 -8.96
N GLY A 202 9.02 -2.95 -8.08
CA GLY A 202 10.19 -2.16 -8.40
C GLY A 202 11.29 -3.02 -9.05
N GLU A 203 12.10 -2.44 -9.94
CA GLU A 203 13.23 -3.14 -10.58
C GLU A 203 14.19 -3.76 -9.56
N HIS A 204 14.46 -3.03 -8.46
CA HIS A 204 15.36 -3.44 -7.39
C HIS A 204 14.65 -4.18 -6.24
N ASP A 205 13.37 -4.51 -6.40
CA ASP A 205 12.64 -5.27 -5.39
C ASP A 205 13.08 -6.74 -5.37
N ALA A 206 14.03 -7.03 -4.50
CA ALA A 206 14.50 -8.39 -4.27
C ALA A 206 13.51 -9.25 -3.46
N VAL A 207 12.53 -8.62 -2.77
CA VAL A 207 11.50 -9.32 -1.99
C VAL A 207 10.43 -9.89 -2.89
N ALA A 208 10.07 -9.15 -3.96
CA ALA A 208 9.19 -9.60 -5.04
C ALA A 208 10.01 -9.76 -6.35
N PRO A 209 10.79 -10.84 -6.49
CA PRO A 209 11.64 -11.03 -7.67
C PRO A 209 10.79 -11.20 -8.93
N ARG A 210 11.37 -10.79 -10.07
CA ARG A 210 10.72 -10.82 -11.38
C ARG A 210 10.06 -12.16 -11.69
N ALA A 211 10.78 -13.26 -11.50
CA ALA A 211 10.27 -14.61 -11.75
C ALA A 211 9.01 -14.95 -10.93
N TRP A 212 8.92 -14.45 -9.70
CA TRP A 212 7.73 -14.62 -8.88
C TRP A 212 6.53 -13.82 -9.43
N VAL A 213 6.75 -12.56 -9.82
CA VAL A 213 5.70 -11.71 -10.40
C VAL A 213 5.18 -12.31 -11.71
N GLU A 214 6.07 -12.82 -12.56
CA GLU A 214 5.70 -13.52 -13.80
C GLU A 214 4.89 -14.81 -13.50
N GLU A 215 5.25 -15.55 -12.45
CA GLU A 215 4.48 -16.72 -12.01
C GLU A 215 3.09 -16.32 -11.52
N MET A 216 2.98 -15.22 -10.76
CA MET A 216 1.67 -14.68 -10.36
C MET A 216 0.80 -14.34 -11.57
N GLY A 217 1.39 -13.77 -12.63
CA GLY A 217 0.68 -13.48 -13.88
C GLY A 217 0.12 -14.73 -14.55
N ARG A 218 0.83 -15.87 -14.47
CA ARG A 218 0.33 -17.15 -15.00
C ARG A 218 -0.77 -17.77 -14.15
N LEU A 219 -0.74 -17.52 -12.84
CA LEU A 219 -1.71 -18.05 -11.88
C LEU A 219 -3.00 -17.23 -11.81
N LEU A 220 -2.94 -15.93 -12.09
CA LEU A 220 -4.09 -15.03 -12.06
C LEU A 220 -4.88 -15.12 -13.37
N PRO A 221 -6.21 -15.34 -13.34
CA PRO A 221 -7.02 -15.44 -14.56
C PRO A 221 -7.04 -14.18 -15.42
N ARG A 222 -6.88 -13.00 -14.78
CA ARG A 222 -6.91 -11.69 -15.43
C ARG A 222 -5.89 -10.78 -14.76
N ALA A 223 -4.70 -10.63 -15.35
CA ALA A 223 -3.62 -9.84 -14.76
C ALA A 223 -2.91 -8.94 -15.78
N ARG A 224 -2.39 -7.82 -15.27
CA ARG A 224 -1.33 -7.02 -15.91
C ARG A 224 -0.17 -6.91 -14.96
N LEU A 225 1.04 -7.02 -15.50
CA LEU A 225 2.27 -6.99 -14.72
C LEU A 225 3.10 -5.76 -15.13
N TRP A 226 3.59 -5.01 -14.13
CA TRP A 226 4.42 -3.84 -14.37
C TRP A 226 5.66 -3.82 -13.47
N GLU A 227 6.78 -3.45 -14.07
CA GLU A 227 8.04 -3.16 -13.39
C GLU A 227 8.36 -1.68 -13.54
N ILE A 228 8.59 -1.00 -12.40
CA ILE A 228 8.98 0.41 -12.38
C ILE A 228 10.50 0.49 -12.26
N PRO A 229 11.19 1.08 -13.27
CA PRO A 229 12.65 1.23 -13.27
C PRO A 229 13.14 2.02 -12.06
N GLY A 230 14.33 1.67 -11.56
CA GLY A 230 14.96 2.34 -10.42
C GLY A 230 14.29 2.13 -9.06
N ALA A 231 13.02 1.70 -9.03
CA ALA A 231 12.25 1.53 -7.80
C ALA A 231 12.66 0.29 -7.00
N ALA A 232 12.53 0.36 -5.67
CA ALA A 232 12.73 -0.75 -4.76
C ALA A 232 11.38 -1.32 -4.26
N HIS A 233 11.32 -1.87 -3.03
CA HIS A 233 10.13 -2.55 -2.50
C HIS A 233 8.97 -1.60 -2.19
N SER A 234 9.26 -0.38 -1.73
CA SER A 234 8.26 0.63 -1.36
C SER A 234 7.86 1.53 -2.54
N VAL A 235 7.73 0.94 -3.73
CA VAL A 235 7.47 1.65 -4.99
C VAL A 235 6.29 2.63 -4.93
N MET A 236 5.23 2.32 -4.19
CA MET A 236 4.06 3.19 -4.02
C MET A 236 4.34 4.48 -3.23
N HIS A 237 5.51 4.58 -2.63
CA HIS A 237 5.91 5.80 -1.92
C HIS A 237 6.78 6.69 -2.81
N ASP A 238 7.80 6.13 -3.46
CA ASP A 238 8.76 6.91 -4.23
C ASP A 238 8.29 7.18 -5.67
N HIS A 239 7.55 6.24 -6.23
CA HIS A 239 6.95 6.30 -7.57
C HIS A 239 5.41 6.32 -7.49
N ALA A 240 4.88 7.16 -6.59
CA ALA A 240 3.46 7.21 -6.31
C ALA A 240 2.62 7.68 -7.50
N ASP A 241 3.17 8.56 -8.36
CA ASP A 241 2.50 9.05 -9.57
C ASP A 241 2.38 7.95 -10.62
N GLU A 242 3.44 7.16 -10.84
CA GLU A 242 3.42 6.01 -11.75
C GLU A 242 2.47 4.94 -11.25
N VAL A 243 2.53 4.61 -9.96
CA VAL A 243 1.61 3.63 -9.36
C VAL A 243 0.16 4.10 -9.49
N ALA A 244 -0.14 5.36 -9.23
CA ALA A 244 -1.49 5.91 -9.39
C ALA A 244 -1.94 5.86 -10.85
N ARG A 245 -1.10 6.27 -11.81
CA ARG A 245 -1.41 6.19 -13.25
C ARG A 245 -1.70 4.77 -13.70
N LEU A 246 -0.87 3.80 -13.27
CA LEU A 246 -1.08 2.39 -13.58
C LEU A 246 -2.39 1.86 -12.97
N CYS A 247 -2.70 2.23 -11.72
CA CYS A 247 -3.97 1.88 -11.09
C CYS A 247 -5.16 2.41 -11.89
N LEU A 248 -5.17 3.70 -12.22
CA LEU A 248 -6.28 4.34 -12.93
C LEU A 248 -6.44 3.79 -14.35
N ALA A 249 -5.35 3.65 -15.10
CA ALA A 249 -5.37 3.05 -16.43
C ALA A 249 -5.85 1.59 -16.42
N HIS A 250 -5.52 0.83 -15.37
CA HIS A 250 -6.02 -0.53 -15.20
C HIS A 250 -7.52 -0.58 -14.94
N LEU A 251 -8.04 0.37 -14.16
CA LEU A 251 -9.47 0.48 -13.85
C LEU A 251 -10.30 0.95 -15.06
N GLU A 252 -9.73 1.78 -15.92
CA GLU A 252 -10.38 2.23 -17.16
C GLU A 252 -10.38 1.14 -18.23
N HIS A 253 -9.31 0.35 -18.31
CA HIS A 253 -9.11 -0.67 -19.34
C HIS A 253 -8.68 -2.00 -18.68
N PRO A 254 -9.58 -2.69 -17.96
CA PRO A 254 -9.23 -3.97 -17.35
C PRO A 254 -8.92 -5.03 -18.43
N PRO A 255 -8.02 -6.01 -18.16
CA PRO A 255 -7.78 -7.11 -19.09
C PRO A 255 -9.04 -7.94 -19.27
N SER A 256 -9.30 -8.40 -20.52
CA SER A 256 -10.43 -9.26 -20.85
C SER A 256 -10.29 -10.67 -20.26
N GLU A 257 -11.41 -11.36 -20.02
CA GLU A 257 -11.39 -12.78 -19.67
C GLU A 257 -10.80 -13.59 -20.83
N GLY A 258 -9.83 -14.45 -20.54
CA GLY A 258 -9.18 -15.32 -21.52
C GLY A 258 -7.91 -14.75 -22.18
N SER A 259 -7.47 -13.55 -21.83
CA SER A 259 -6.20 -13.01 -22.36
C SER A 259 -4.95 -13.67 -21.77
N THR A 260 -5.10 -14.83 -21.13
CA THR A 260 -4.05 -15.50 -20.36
C THR A 260 -3.09 -16.38 -21.16
N THR A 261 -3.31 -16.62 -22.45
CA THR A 261 -2.53 -17.68 -23.13
C THR A 261 -1.68 -17.27 -24.33
N GLU A 262 -1.91 -16.16 -25.01
CA GLU A 262 -1.08 -15.77 -26.15
C GLU A 262 -0.88 -14.26 -26.35
N ASP A 263 -1.65 -13.38 -25.70
CA ASP A 263 -1.48 -11.93 -25.78
C ASP A 263 -0.88 -11.37 -24.49
N ALA A 264 0.32 -10.82 -24.58
CA ALA A 264 0.99 -9.77 -23.77
C ALA A 264 0.57 -9.51 -22.30
N SER A 265 -0.41 -10.22 -21.72
CA SER A 265 -0.92 -9.99 -20.36
C SER A 265 -0.10 -10.69 -19.29
N ALA A 266 0.60 -11.79 -19.62
CA ALA A 266 1.50 -12.49 -18.71
C ALA A 266 2.95 -11.96 -18.79
N GLU A 267 3.24 -11.08 -19.75
CA GLU A 267 4.56 -10.48 -19.89
C GLU A 267 4.71 -9.29 -18.95
N LEU A 268 5.77 -9.30 -18.17
CA LEU A 268 6.14 -8.19 -17.31
C LEU A 268 6.56 -7.00 -18.16
N ARG A 269 5.70 -5.99 -18.22
CA ARG A 269 5.97 -4.75 -18.94
C ARG A 269 6.87 -3.86 -18.09
N ARG A 270 7.84 -3.20 -18.73
CA ARG A 270 8.63 -2.18 -18.10
C ARG A 270 7.96 -0.82 -18.34
N PHE A 271 7.85 -0.02 -17.30
CA PHE A 271 7.38 1.35 -17.44
C PHE A 271 8.34 2.11 -18.40
N PRO A 272 7.85 2.90 -19.36
CA PRO A 272 8.72 3.56 -20.34
C PRO A 272 9.81 4.37 -19.66
N GLU A 273 11.07 4.13 -20.06
CA GLU A 273 12.19 5.00 -19.71
C GLU A 273 12.11 6.24 -20.61
N GLY A 274 12.08 7.44 -20.05
CA GLY A 274 12.18 8.68 -20.80
C GLY A 274 10.88 9.45 -21.06
N GLU A 275 9.73 9.00 -20.58
CA GLU A 275 8.73 9.99 -20.19
C GLU A 275 9.33 10.68 -18.96
N GLU A 276 9.56 12.00 -19.07
CA GLU A 276 10.03 12.80 -17.93
C GLU A 276 9.24 12.37 -16.71
N HIS A 277 9.91 11.63 -15.80
CA HIS A 277 9.31 11.21 -14.56
C HIS A 277 9.08 12.50 -13.76
N PRO A 278 7.81 12.93 -13.57
CA PRO A 278 7.55 14.04 -12.66
C PRO A 278 8.15 13.80 -11.27
N ASP A 279 8.49 12.55 -10.97
CA ASP A 279 9.12 12.13 -9.72
C ASP A 279 10.66 12.10 -9.77
N GLU A 280 11.33 12.07 -10.95
CA GLU A 280 12.78 12.35 -10.99
C GLU A 280 13.06 13.81 -10.64
N GLU A 281 12.20 14.74 -11.08
CA GLU A 281 12.18 16.10 -10.55
C GLU A 281 11.83 16.14 -9.05
N HIS A 282 11.16 15.08 -8.53
CA HIS A 282 10.74 14.96 -7.13
C HIS A 282 11.68 14.09 -6.28
N ALA A 283 12.54 13.25 -6.87
CA ALA A 283 13.60 12.54 -6.14
C ALA A 283 14.66 13.53 -5.60
N ASP A 284 14.91 14.63 -6.32
CA ASP A 284 15.73 15.76 -5.87
C ASP A 284 14.92 16.83 -5.10
N PHE A 285 13.61 16.60 -4.90
CA PHE A 285 12.80 17.47 -4.08
C PHE A 285 13.25 17.37 -2.62
N ALA A 286 14.25 18.17 -2.29
CA ALA A 286 14.59 18.48 -0.92
C ALA A 286 13.55 19.49 -0.41
N PRO A 287 12.60 19.06 0.44
CA PRO A 287 11.69 20.01 1.08
C PRO A 287 12.54 21.09 1.76
N THR A 288 12.09 22.35 1.73
CA THR A 288 12.80 23.38 2.46
C THR A 288 12.94 22.96 3.92
N VAL A 289 13.94 23.51 4.62
CA VAL A 289 14.11 23.25 6.06
C VAL A 289 12.80 23.50 6.81
N GLY A 290 12.03 24.52 6.40
CA GLY A 290 10.71 24.83 6.97
C GLY A 290 9.69 23.73 6.75
N ASP A 291 9.63 23.13 5.57
CA ASP A 291 8.70 22.03 5.23
C ASP A 291 9.08 20.76 5.98
N SER A 292 10.38 20.45 6.02
CA SER A 292 10.89 19.31 6.77
C SER A 292 10.57 19.43 8.27
N ILE A 293 10.67 20.64 8.84
CA ILE A 293 10.31 20.89 10.24
C ILE A 293 8.79 20.73 10.45
N ARG A 294 7.95 21.23 9.53
CA ARG A 294 6.49 21.08 9.63
C ARG A 294 6.09 19.60 9.55
N ALA A 295 6.60 18.89 8.57
CA ALA A 295 6.36 17.46 8.41
C ALA A 295 6.82 16.66 9.64
N LEU A 296 8.00 16.95 10.16
CA LEU A 296 8.53 16.31 11.38
C LEU A 296 7.67 16.60 12.61
N ARG A 297 7.21 17.85 12.80
CA ARG A 297 6.30 18.21 13.89
C ARG A 297 4.99 17.45 13.81
N ALA A 298 4.41 17.33 12.61
CA ALA A 298 3.20 16.56 12.38
C ALA A 298 3.40 15.07 12.71
N GLN A 299 4.51 14.47 12.30
CA GLN A 299 4.84 13.08 12.63
C GLN A 299 5.07 12.85 14.13
N VAL A 300 5.68 13.80 14.82
CA VAL A 300 5.84 13.74 16.30
C VAL A 300 4.48 13.85 16.98
N ALA A 301 3.63 14.78 16.52
CA ALA A 301 2.27 14.95 17.06
C ALA A 301 1.43 13.69 16.84
N GLU A 302 1.54 13.05 15.69
CA GLU A 302 0.90 11.76 15.41
C GLU A 302 1.39 10.67 16.38
N GLY A 303 2.68 10.52 16.56
CA GLY A 303 3.25 9.55 17.51
C GLY A 303 2.73 9.75 18.93
N VAL A 304 2.65 10.99 19.41
CA VAL A 304 2.05 11.32 20.73
C VAL A 304 0.56 10.99 20.77
N ALA A 305 -0.19 11.30 19.70
CA ALA A 305 -1.61 11.00 19.60
C ALA A 305 -1.89 9.50 19.60
N ILE A 306 -1.06 8.71 18.90
CA ILE A 306 -1.11 7.24 18.91
C ILE A 306 -0.92 6.70 20.32
N LEU A 307 0.08 7.20 21.07
CA LEU A 307 0.33 6.78 22.44
C LEU A 307 -0.81 7.12 23.39
N ARG A 308 -1.55 8.19 23.11
CA ARG A 308 -2.72 8.63 23.88
C ARG A 308 -4.02 7.97 23.45
N GLY A 309 -4.05 7.29 22.30
CA GLY A 309 -5.25 6.72 21.70
C GLY A 309 -6.25 7.78 21.20
N ASP A 310 -5.77 8.98 20.86
CA ASP A 310 -6.60 10.11 20.40
C ASP A 310 -6.67 10.13 18.87
N ASP A 311 -7.73 9.51 18.32
CA ASP A 311 -7.93 9.39 16.87
C ASP A 311 -8.15 10.74 16.19
N ALA A 312 -8.80 11.69 16.86
CA ALA A 312 -8.99 13.04 16.32
C ALA A 312 -7.64 13.77 16.19
N ALA A 313 -6.76 13.61 17.17
CA ALA A 313 -5.42 14.17 17.10
C ALA A 313 -4.55 13.45 16.04
N ILE A 314 -4.69 12.13 15.86
CA ILE A 314 -4.03 11.40 14.78
C ILE A 314 -4.50 11.96 13.43
N GLY A 315 -5.80 12.14 13.23
CA GLY A 315 -6.36 12.71 11.99
C GLY A 315 -5.82 14.12 11.70
N ARG A 316 -5.79 15.00 12.70
CA ARG A 316 -5.21 16.35 12.56
C ARG A 316 -3.71 16.33 12.20
N ALA A 317 -2.96 15.44 12.82
CA ALA A 317 -1.53 15.31 12.54
C ALA A 317 -1.28 14.79 11.11
N LYS A 318 -2.03 13.79 10.65
CA LYS A 318 -1.96 13.29 9.26
C LYS A 318 -2.37 14.35 8.24
N THR A 319 -3.41 15.13 8.52
CA THR A 319 -3.83 16.27 7.68
C THR A 319 -2.69 17.30 7.58
N ALA A 320 -2.12 17.72 8.71
CA ALA A 320 -1.03 18.70 8.73
C ALA A 320 0.23 18.20 8.00
N HIS A 321 0.49 16.88 8.06
CA HIS A 321 1.58 16.26 7.30
C HIS A 321 1.30 16.28 5.80
N ALA A 322 0.10 15.88 5.38
CA ALA A 322 -0.31 15.90 3.98
C ALA A 322 -0.27 17.32 3.39
N GLU A 323 -0.73 18.33 4.12
CA GLU A 323 -0.66 19.74 3.74
C GLU A 323 0.79 20.22 3.59
N ALA A 324 1.66 19.90 4.55
CA ALA A 324 3.08 20.28 4.46
C ALA A 324 3.76 19.68 3.23
N MET A 325 3.39 18.45 2.87
CA MET A 325 3.93 17.76 1.70
C MET A 325 3.36 18.33 0.38
N ALA A 326 2.06 18.66 0.34
CA ALA A 326 1.43 19.29 -0.82
C ALA A 326 2.02 20.67 -1.10
N ASP A 327 2.15 21.51 -0.07
CA ASP A 327 2.77 22.85 -0.16
C ASP A 327 4.21 22.77 -0.67
N ALA A 328 4.92 21.75 -0.22
CA ALA A 328 6.28 21.55 -0.62
C ALA A 328 6.37 21.15 -2.11
N ALA A 329 5.51 20.23 -2.56
CA ALA A 329 5.42 19.81 -3.97
C ALA A 329 5.00 20.96 -4.91
N GLU A 330 4.08 21.83 -4.48
CA GLU A 330 3.65 22.99 -5.28
C GLU A 330 4.79 24.01 -5.45
N ARG A 331 5.57 24.26 -4.41
CA ARG A 331 6.73 25.16 -4.49
C ARG A 331 7.84 24.65 -5.41
N ALA A 332 8.02 23.34 -5.49
CA ALA A 332 9.00 22.75 -6.40
C ALA A 332 8.62 22.87 -7.88
N ARG A 333 7.32 22.98 -8.17
CA ARG A 333 6.81 23.17 -9.54
C ARG A 333 6.88 24.61 -10.04
N ARG A 334 7.16 25.58 -9.16
CA ARG A 334 7.36 27.01 -9.47
C ARG A 334 8.84 27.35 -9.64
#